data_12ea6ab21a33d0d81b62a33fad4340fa
#
_entry.id   12ea6ab21a33d0d81b62a33fad4340fa
#
_cell.length_a   1.000
_cell.length_b   1.000
_cell.length_c   1.000
_cell.angle_alpha   90.00
_cell.angle_beta   90.00
_cell.angle_gamma   90.00
#
_symmetry.space_group_name_H-M   'P 1'
#
loop_
_entity.id
_entity.type
_entity.pdbx_description
1 polymer ?
#
loop_
_entity_poly.entity_id
_entity_poly.type
_entity_poly.pdbx_seq_one_letter_code
_entity_poly.pdbx_strand_id
1 'polypeptide(L)'
;MKSEKLKDLPLKTDQPSIRSVEVAIIGAGVSGLYSAYRLTHDAHHPVAADQVQIFEMGDRIGGRLESVQLPGMNITGELGGMRYMTSQEIVTSLIENVFKDELEHVDFPMGNDAQLFGYFRKQRLHMGDWVAAQNNGGKL
;
A
#
# COMPACT_ATOMS: atom_id res chain seq x y z
N MET A 1 -25.44 35.02 -30.48
CA MET A 1 -25.96 34.37 -29.26
C MET A 1 -24.95 34.54 -28.15
N LYS A 2 -25.35 35.16 -27.10
CA LYS A 2 -24.65 35.99 -26.11
C LYS A 2 -23.55 35.30 -25.34
N SER A 3 -22.34 35.87 -25.39
CA SER A 3 -21.21 35.65 -24.50
C SER A 3 -21.33 36.53 -23.26
N GLU A 4 -22.25 36.30 -22.40
CA GLU A 4 -22.39 37.00 -21.12
C GLU A 4 -22.64 35.96 -20.03
N LYS A 5 -21.78 35.99 -19.03
CA LYS A 5 -21.91 35.45 -17.67
C LYS A 5 -20.79 34.47 -17.22
N LEU A 6 -19.55 34.87 -17.47
CA LEU A 6 -18.44 34.24 -16.70
C LEU A 6 -17.72 35.24 -15.78
N LYS A 7 -18.27 36.47 -15.63
CA LYS A 7 -17.62 37.55 -14.88
C LYS A 7 -18.14 37.80 -13.47
N ASP A 8 -19.17 37.09 -13.04
CA ASP A 8 -19.82 37.33 -11.73
C ASP A 8 -19.82 36.12 -10.81
N LEU A 9 -18.85 35.21 -10.93
CA LEU A 9 -18.60 34.32 -9.80
C LEU A 9 -17.81 35.11 -8.76
N PRO A 10 -18.37 35.30 -7.54
CA PRO A 10 -17.58 35.84 -6.45
C PRO A 10 -16.40 34.92 -6.22
N LEU A 11 -15.20 35.37 -6.56
CA LEU A 11 -13.98 34.77 -6.02
C LEU A 11 -14.12 34.89 -4.51
N LYS A 12 -14.49 33.76 -3.86
CA LYS A 12 -14.27 33.63 -2.45
C LYS A 12 -12.77 33.70 -2.22
N THR A 13 -12.31 34.87 -1.92
CA THR A 13 -10.99 35.10 -1.34
C THR A 13 -11.07 34.67 0.13
N ASP A 14 -11.34 33.39 0.38
CA ASP A 14 -10.93 32.78 1.62
C ASP A 14 -9.40 32.82 1.57
N GLN A 15 -8.83 33.79 2.23
CA GLN A 15 -7.38 33.82 2.47
C GLN A 15 -7.06 32.43 3.06
N PRO A 16 -6.18 31.64 2.44
CA PRO A 16 -5.83 30.35 3.00
C PRO A 16 -5.35 30.59 4.42
N SER A 17 -6.08 30.05 5.40
CA SER A 17 -5.67 30.16 6.78
C SER A 17 -4.32 29.45 6.87
N ILE A 18 -3.24 30.20 7.08
CA ILE A 18 -1.91 29.64 7.30
C ILE A 18 -1.97 28.82 8.58
N ARG A 19 -1.88 27.52 8.47
CA ARG A 19 -1.79 26.61 9.61
C ARG A 19 -0.32 26.23 9.80
N SER A 20 0.20 26.51 10.98
CA SER A 20 1.53 26.04 11.36
C SER A 20 1.41 24.62 11.91
N VAL A 21 2.28 23.74 11.48
CA VAL A 21 2.41 22.37 11.98
C VAL A 21 3.89 22.07 12.21
N GLU A 22 4.19 21.16 13.13
CA GLU A 22 5.56 20.74 13.40
C GLU A 22 6.11 19.86 12.29
N VAL A 23 5.26 18.98 11.73
CA VAL A 23 5.64 18.01 10.70
C VAL A 23 4.64 18.03 9.54
N ALA A 24 5.14 18.25 8.34
CA ALA A 24 4.42 18.09 7.09
C ALA A 24 4.95 16.84 6.35
N ILE A 25 4.07 15.88 6.07
CA ILE A 25 4.38 14.65 5.34
C ILE A 25 3.78 14.75 3.94
N ILE A 26 4.59 14.54 2.92
CA ILE A 26 4.14 14.59 1.53
C ILE A 26 3.94 13.16 1.01
N GLY A 27 2.70 12.85 0.68
CA GLY A 27 2.23 11.55 0.21
C GLY A 27 1.62 10.69 1.31
N ALA A 28 0.39 10.22 1.07
CA ALA A 28 -0.36 9.33 1.95
C ALA A 28 -0.29 7.85 1.51
N GLY A 29 0.82 7.43 0.96
CA GLY A 29 1.16 6.02 0.80
C GLY A 29 1.59 5.40 2.13
N VAL A 30 1.90 4.09 2.13
CA VAL A 30 2.30 3.34 3.33
C VAL A 30 3.42 4.03 4.11
N SER A 31 4.44 4.56 3.43
CA SER A 31 5.56 5.24 4.09
C SER A 31 5.12 6.50 4.83
N GLY A 32 4.28 7.34 4.22
CA GLY A 32 3.78 8.55 4.85
C GLY A 32 2.86 8.26 6.02
N LEU A 33 1.95 7.32 5.85
CA LEU A 33 1.03 6.88 6.91
C LEU A 33 1.79 6.25 8.09
N TYR A 34 2.77 5.39 7.81
CA TYR A 34 3.61 4.79 8.84
C TYR A 34 4.48 5.81 9.56
N SER A 35 5.01 6.80 8.84
CA SER A 35 5.77 7.90 9.45
C SER A 35 4.91 8.71 10.41
N ALA A 36 3.68 9.06 10.01
CA ALA A 36 2.74 9.76 10.88
C ALA A 36 2.41 8.93 12.13
N TYR A 37 2.12 7.64 11.94
CA TYR A 37 1.86 6.72 13.05
C TYR A 37 3.04 6.69 14.03
N ARG A 38 4.27 6.53 13.55
CA ARG A 38 5.46 6.47 14.40
C ARG A 38 5.70 7.77 15.15
N LEU A 39 5.50 8.92 14.51
CA LEU A 39 5.67 10.23 15.13
C LEU A 39 4.64 10.48 16.25
N THR A 40 3.39 10.08 16.01
CA THR A 40 2.31 10.32 16.97
C THR A 40 2.25 9.29 18.11
N HIS A 41 2.87 8.11 17.92
CA HIS A 41 2.89 7.00 18.89
C HIS A 41 4.30 6.69 19.41
N ASP A 42 5.22 7.64 19.30
CA ASP A 42 6.54 7.47 19.92
C ASP A 42 6.42 7.38 21.45
N ALA A 43 7.12 6.41 22.06
CA ALA A 43 6.99 6.16 23.48
C ALA A 43 7.63 7.24 24.37
N HIS A 44 8.56 8.03 23.81
CA HIS A 44 9.33 9.01 24.57
C HIS A 44 8.99 10.46 24.21
N HIS A 45 8.74 10.73 22.94
CA HIS A 45 8.54 12.08 22.41
C HIS A 45 7.46 12.08 21.30
N PRO A 46 6.20 11.78 21.66
CA PRO A 46 5.13 11.78 20.67
C PRO A 46 4.85 13.21 20.20
N VAL A 47 4.76 13.39 18.88
CA VAL A 47 4.25 14.62 18.30
C VAL A 47 2.72 14.62 18.41
N ALA A 48 2.13 15.73 18.84
CA ALA A 48 0.69 15.83 18.92
C ALA A 48 0.05 15.63 17.53
N ALA A 49 -1.03 14.86 17.45
CA ALA A 49 -1.64 14.48 16.18
C ALA A 49 -2.09 15.67 15.32
N ASP A 50 -2.50 16.78 15.97
CA ASP A 50 -2.86 18.03 15.30
C ASP A 50 -1.65 18.83 14.78
N GLN A 51 -0.44 18.44 15.17
CA GLN A 51 0.83 19.00 14.72
C GLN A 51 1.47 18.19 13.56
N VAL A 52 0.87 17.07 13.17
CA VAL A 52 1.28 16.28 11.99
C VAL A 52 0.25 16.44 10.89
N GLN A 53 0.67 16.92 9.73
CA GLN A 53 -0.20 17.07 8.57
C GLN A 53 0.33 16.23 7.40
N ILE A 54 -0.55 15.39 6.83
CA ILE A 54 -0.25 14.63 5.62
C ILE A 54 -0.90 15.32 4.42
N PHE A 55 -0.13 15.51 3.36
CA PHE A 55 -0.59 16.06 2.09
C PHE A 55 -0.54 14.97 1.01
N GLU A 56 -1.67 14.68 0.40
CA GLU A 56 -1.80 13.72 -0.71
C GLU A 56 -2.25 14.46 -1.97
N MET A 57 -1.61 14.16 -3.09
CA MET A 57 -1.93 14.78 -4.37
C MET A 57 -3.16 14.14 -5.04
N GLY A 58 -3.40 12.87 -4.77
CA GLY A 58 -4.54 12.12 -5.29
C GLY A 58 -5.79 12.27 -4.42
N ASP A 59 -6.82 11.57 -4.81
CA ASP A 59 -8.13 11.55 -4.15
C ASP A 59 -8.29 10.39 -3.16
N ARG A 60 -7.24 9.55 -2.99
CA ARG A 60 -7.21 8.42 -2.07
C ARG A 60 -5.89 8.29 -1.32
N ILE A 61 -5.92 7.61 -0.20
CA ILE A 61 -4.74 7.18 0.57
C ILE A 61 -4.33 5.75 0.17
N GLY A 62 -3.17 5.28 0.63
CA GLY A 62 -2.65 3.92 0.40
C GLY A 62 -1.55 3.85 -0.66
N GLY A 63 -1.52 4.78 -1.62
CA GLY A 63 -0.50 4.81 -2.68
C GLY A 63 -0.53 3.55 -3.55
N ARG A 64 0.51 2.72 -3.47
CA ARG A 64 0.60 1.44 -4.22
C ARG A 64 -0.19 0.29 -3.58
N LEU A 65 -0.86 0.50 -2.47
CA LEU A 65 -1.83 -0.44 -1.89
C LEU A 65 -3.23 0.05 -2.22
N GLU A 66 -4.03 -0.81 -2.82
CA GLU A 66 -5.39 -0.48 -3.20
C GLU A 66 -6.23 -1.75 -3.25
N SER A 67 -7.35 -1.73 -2.52
CA SER A 67 -8.36 -2.78 -2.56
C SER A 67 -9.52 -2.32 -3.43
N VAL A 68 -9.91 -3.11 -4.41
CA VAL A 68 -11.01 -2.80 -5.33
C VAL A 68 -12.07 -3.87 -5.31
N GLN A 69 -13.34 -3.47 -5.37
CA GLN A 69 -14.42 -4.41 -5.59
C GLN A 69 -14.45 -4.84 -7.06
N LEU A 70 -14.30 -6.13 -7.33
CA LEU A 70 -14.32 -6.63 -8.71
C LEU A 70 -15.72 -6.55 -9.30
N PRO A 71 -15.89 -6.00 -10.52
CA PRO A 71 -17.19 -5.85 -11.16
C PRO A 71 -17.89 -7.20 -11.34
N GLY A 72 -19.14 -7.30 -10.89
CA GLY A 72 -19.95 -8.50 -11.01
C GLY A 72 -19.58 -9.66 -10.07
N MET A 73 -18.67 -9.44 -9.14
CA MET A 73 -18.22 -10.44 -8.16
C MET A 73 -18.34 -9.86 -6.74
N ASN A 74 -18.67 -10.71 -5.78
CA ASN A 74 -18.66 -10.31 -4.35
C ASN A 74 -17.31 -10.66 -3.71
N ILE A 75 -16.23 -10.21 -4.39
CA ILE A 75 -14.87 -10.39 -3.91
C ILE A 75 -14.08 -9.10 -4.08
N THR A 76 -13.16 -8.86 -3.17
CA THR A 76 -12.22 -7.75 -3.23
C THR A 76 -10.93 -8.19 -3.93
N GLY A 77 -10.48 -7.41 -4.89
CA GLY A 77 -9.18 -7.57 -5.53
C GLY A 77 -8.15 -6.65 -4.89
N GLU A 78 -7.01 -7.18 -4.54
CA GLU A 78 -5.89 -6.40 -4.00
C GLU A 78 -4.94 -6.00 -5.13
N LEU A 79 -4.80 -4.70 -5.34
CA LEU A 79 -3.87 -4.13 -6.30
C LEU A 79 -2.60 -3.67 -5.58
N GLY A 80 -1.46 -4.18 -6.00
CA GLY A 80 -0.16 -3.86 -5.41
C GLY A 80 0.32 -4.88 -4.40
N GLY A 81 0.43 -4.51 -3.13
CA GLY A 81 0.91 -5.41 -2.08
C GLY A 81 -0.19 -6.36 -1.63
N MET A 82 -0.06 -7.64 -1.95
CA MET A 82 -1.06 -8.66 -1.61
C MET A 82 -0.60 -9.61 -0.49
N ARG A 83 0.66 -9.59 -0.13
CA ARG A 83 1.23 -10.48 0.88
C ARG A 83 2.47 -9.87 1.53
N TYR A 84 2.80 -10.36 2.70
CA TYR A 84 4.06 -10.06 3.40
C TYR A 84 4.68 -11.35 3.91
N MET A 85 5.93 -11.28 4.31
CA MET A 85 6.65 -12.40 4.94
C MET A 85 6.80 -12.13 6.43
N THR A 86 6.70 -13.16 7.23
CA THR A 86 6.90 -13.08 8.71
C THR A 86 8.28 -12.54 9.10
N SER A 87 9.28 -12.68 8.23
CA SER A 87 10.60 -12.07 8.39
C SER A 87 10.62 -10.55 8.22
N GLN A 88 9.55 -9.94 7.76
CA GLN A 88 9.39 -8.48 7.65
C GLN A 88 8.87 -7.92 8.98
N GLU A 89 9.73 -7.83 9.97
CA GLU A 89 9.39 -7.55 11.38
C GLU A 89 8.50 -6.32 11.58
N ILE A 90 8.74 -5.22 10.84
CA ILE A 90 7.93 -4.01 10.95
C ILE A 90 6.48 -4.29 10.52
N VAL A 91 6.29 -4.97 9.40
CA VAL A 91 4.96 -5.27 8.86
C VAL A 91 4.26 -6.28 9.76
N THR A 92 4.96 -7.34 10.15
CA THR A 92 4.46 -8.36 11.07
C THR A 92 4.01 -7.73 12.40
N SER A 93 4.83 -6.87 12.99
CA SER A 93 4.48 -6.16 14.22
C SER A 93 3.26 -5.24 14.07
N LEU A 94 3.13 -4.55 12.95
CA LEU A 94 1.93 -3.76 12.69
C LEU A 94 0.67 -4.62 12.63
N ILE A 95 0.71 -5.72 11.89
CA ILE A 95 -0.46 -6.58 11.68
C ILE A 95 -0.82 -7.33 12.95
N GLU A 96 0.16 -7.95 13.61
CA GLU A 96 -0.08 -8.85 14.75
C GLU A 96 -0.23 -8.14 16.10
N ASN A 97 0.34 -6.94 16.26
CA ASN A 97 0.30 -6.23 17.53
C ASN A 97 -0.56 -4.97 17.51
N VAL A 98 -0.53 -4.20 16.40
CA VAL A 98 -1.25 -2.92 16.32
C VAL A 98 -2.66 -3.12 15.77
N PHE A 99 -2.82 -3.88 14.69
CA PHE A 99 -4.09 -4.08 14.01
C PHE A 99 -4.72 -5.46 14.25
N LYS A 100 -4.24 -6.23 15.21
CA LYS A 100 -4.64 -7.61 15.49
C LYS A 100 -6.16 -7.82 15.60
N ASP A 101 -6.88 -6.84 16.10
CA ASP A 101 -8.32 -6.90 16.33
C ASP A 101 -9.12 -6.30 15.15
N GLU A 102 -8.44 -5.67 14.19
CA GLU A 102 -9.05 -4.96 13.08
C GLU A 102 -8.80 -5.62 11.72
N LEU A 103 -7.75 -6.45 11.63
CA LEU A 103 -7.35 -7.14 10.40
C LEU A 103 -7.40 -8.65 10.58
N GLU A 104 -8.15 -9.30 9.71
CA GLU A 104 -8.04 -10.74 9.51
C GLU A 104 -6.91 -11.02 8.50
N HIS A 105 -5.98 -11.89 8.85
CA HIS A 105 -4.95 -12.37 7.94
C HIS A 105 -5.03 -13.88 7.78
N VAL A 106 -4.68 -14.35 6.60
CA VAL A 106 -4.68 -15.77 6.27
C VAL A 106 -3.36 -16.15 5.64
N ASP A 107 -2.96 -17.40 5.83
CA ASP A 107 -1.78 -17.94 5.20
C ASP A 107 -1.91 -17.88 3.68
N PHE A 108 -0.92 -17.27 3.02
CA PHE A 108 -0.90 -17.19 1.57
C PHE A 108 -0.39 -18.52 0.99
N PRO A 109 -1.21 -19.25 0.20
CA PRO A 109 -0.79 -20.52 -0.36
C PRO A 109 0.30 -20.30 -1.41
N MET A 110 1.52 -20.73 -1.11
CA MET A 110 2.66 -20.62 -2.04
C MET A 110 2.60 -21.63 -3.19
N GLY A 111 1.65 -22.56 -3.14
CA GLY A 111 1.54 -23.64 -4.09
C GLY A 111 2.51 -24.79 -3.78
N ASN A 112 2.52 -25.77 -4.66
CA ASN A 112 3.42 -26.91 -4.61
C ASN A 112 4.32 -26.88 -5.86
N ASP A 113 5.63 -26.87 -5.70
CA ASP A 113 6.60 -26.79 -6.79
C ASP A 113 6.40 -27.87 -7.86
N ALA A 114 5.95 -29.06 -7.45
CA ALA A 114 5.62 -30.14 -8.38
C ALA A 114 4.40 -29.84 -9.27
N GLN A 115 3.55 -28.92 -8.88
CA GLN A 115 2.34 -28.51 -9.61
C GLN A 115 2.51 -27.16 -10.34
N LEU A 116 3.56 -26.42 -10.04
CA LEU A 116 3.85 -25.15 -10.67
C LEU A 116 4.58 -25.32 -11.99
N PHE A 117 4.22 -24.49 -12.96
CA PHE A 117 4.86 -24.45 -14.25
C PHE A 117 5.51 -23.07 -14.49
N GLY A 118 6.73 -23.09 -15.00
CA GLY A 118 7.37 -21.93 -15.61
C GLY A 118 7.35 -22.03 -17.12
N TYR A 119 7.31 -20.88 -17.81
CA TYR A 119 7.47 -20.81 -19.26
C TYR A 119 8.63 -19.86 -19.56
N PHE A 120 9.79 -20.44 -19.93
CA PHE A 120 11.02 -19.71 -20.20
C PHE A 120 11.58 -20.09 -21.57
N ARG A 121 12.01 -19.11 -22.38
CA ARG A 121 12.64 -19.30 -23.65
C ARG A 121 11.87 -20.26 -24.58
N LYS A 122 10.54 -20.14 -24.61
CA LYS A 122 9.62 -21.00 -25.38
C LYS A 122 9.52 -22.46 -24.90
N GLN A 123 10.03 -22.76 -23.70
CA GLN A 123 9.90 -24.06 -23.05
C GLN A 123 9.01 -23.99 -21.84
N ARG A 124 8.14 -24.97 -21.69
CA ARG A 124 7.33 -25.16 -20.49
C ARG A 124 8.03 -26.17 -19.60
N LEU A 125 8.28 -25.77 -18.35
CA LEU A 125 9.02 -26.55 -17.37
C LEU A 125 8.19 -26.68 -16.09
N HIS A 126 8.28 -27.82 -15.42
CA HIS A 126 7.87 -27.92 -14.02
C HIS A 126 8.88 -27.18 -13.14
N MET A 127 8.39 -26.44 -12.13
CA MET A 127 9.28 -25.72 -11.21
C MET A 127 10.12 -26.69 -10.39
N GLY A 128 9.60 -27.90 -10.07
CA GLY A 128 10.36 -28.96 -9.40
C GLY A 128 11.58 -29.40 -10.21
N ASP A 129 11.45 -29.54 -11.53
CA ASP A 129 12.57 -29.91 -12.42
C ASP A 129 13.61 -28.78 -12.50
N TRP A 130 13.15 -27.53 -12.49
CA TRP A 130 14.03 -26.35 -12.44
C TRP A 130 14.89 -26.34 -11.18
N VAL A 131 14.27 -26.53 -10.01
CA VAL A 131 14.97 -26.58 -8.71
C VAL A 131 15.94 -27.75 -8.66
N ALA A 132 15.54 -28.93 -9.14
CA ALA A 132 16.41 -30.08 -9.21
C ALA A 132 17.62 -29.85 -10.14
N ALA A 133 17.42 -29.20 -11.27
CA ALA A 133 18.50 -28.86 -12.19
C ALA A 133 19.49 -27.85 -11.60
N GLN A 134 19.02 -26.85 -10.85
CA GLN A 134 19.91 -25.92 -10.13
C GLN A 134 20.82 -26.65 -9.16
N ASN A 135 20.29 -27.61 -8.40
CA ASN A 135 21.04 -28.39 -7.44
C ASN A 135 22.04 -29.36 -8.09
N ASN A 136 21.83 -29.72 -9.37
CA ASN A 136 22.66 -30.65 -10.14
C ASN A 136 23.57 -29.94 -11.17
N GLY A 137 23.94 -28.68 -10.94
CA GLY A 137 24.87 -27.94 -11.78
C GLY A 137 24.25 -27.22 -12.98
N GLY A 138 22.95 -26.97 -12.93
CA GLY A 138 22.26 -26.04 -13.86
C GLY A 138 21.97 -26.60 -15.26
N LYS A 139 21.96 -27.89 -15.43
CA LYS A 139 21.56 -28.54 -16.70
C LYS A 139 20.09 -28.96 -16.62
N LEU A 140 19.26 -28.30 -17.42
CA LEU A 140 17.90 -28.70 -17.76
C LEU A 140 17.90 -29.63 -18.95
#